data_9435653863d8df0d2482e58047ee19fd
#
_entry.id   9435653863d8df0d2482e58047ee19fd
#
_cell.length_a   1.000
_cell.length_b   1.000
_cell.length_c   1.000
_cell.angle_alpha   90.00
_cell.angle_beta   90.00
_cell.angle_gamma   90.00
#
_symmetry.space_group_name_H-M   'P 1'
#
loop_
_entity.id
_entity.type
_entity.pdbx_description
1 polymer ?
#
loop_
_entity_poly.entity_id
_entity_poly.type
_entity_poly.pdbx_seq_one_letter_code
_entity_poly.pdbx_strand_id
1 'polypeptide(L)'
;MELFTTFQSDRCVVRIKDASEDRKNERRRRIATEAAKQCRRSLVPEVSAAVSFEKAIDLATESDLCLFCYEGEGTLPLGEILRSCDTLPRSVSIVIGSEGGFSEAEAEAAKAKGAVMTGLGKRILRTETASGFVLACLVMISEL
;
A
#
# COMPACT_ATOMS: atom_id res chain seq x y z
N MET A 1 -2.20 2.03 14.73
CA MET A 1 -0.90 1.35 14.49
C MET A 1 -0.55 1.56 13.02
N GLU A 2 0.68 1.95 12.74
CA GLU A 2 1.16 2.07 11.37
C GLU A 2 2.05 0.88 11.06
N LEU A 3 1.73 0.16 10.00
CA LEU A 3 2.42 -1.04 9.56
C LEU A 3 2.88 -0.88 8.12
N PHE A 4 4.15 -1.16 7.87
CA PHE A 4 4.71 -1.33 6.55
C PHE A 4 5.03 -2.80 6.33
N THR A 5 4.42 -3.40 5.32
CA THR A 5 4.61 -4.81 4.97
C THR A 5 4.98 -4.97 3.52
N THR A 6 5.97 -5.80 3.25
CA THR A 6 6.28 -6.23 1.88
C THR A 6 5.64 -7.58 1.59
N PHE A 7 5.25 -7.79 0.37
CA PHE A 7 4.67 -9.06 -0.08
C PHE A 7 5.16 -9.42 -1.48
N GLN A 8 4.96 -10.66 -1.86
CA GLN A 8 5.29 -11.13 -3.20
C GLN A 8 4.00 -11.32 -4.00
N SER A 9 3.90 -10.62 -5.13
CA SER A 9 2.84 -10.80 -6.12
C SER A 9 3.32 -11.67 -7.29
N ASP A 10 2.38 -12.13 -8.13
CA ASP A 10 2.67 -13.00 -9.27
C ASP A 10 3.69 -12.42 -10.25
N ARG A 11 3.61 -11.10 -10.47
CA ARG A 11 4.45 -10.36 -11.43
C ARG A 11 5.73 -9.77 -10.83
N CYS A 12 6.10 -10.17 -9.62
CA CYS A 12 7.39 -9.75 -9.03
C CYS A 12 8.56 -10.39 -9.78
N VAL A 13 9.46 -9.55 -10.30
CA VAL A 13 10.69 -9.98 -10.97
C VAL A 13 11.68 -10.60 -9.98
N VAL A 14 11.79 -10.00 -8.79
CA VAL A 14 12.67 -10.47 -7.72
C VAL A 14 11.86 -11.27 -6.72
N ARG A 15 12.17 -12.57 -6.61
CA ARG A 15 11.55 -13.42 -5.60
C ARG A 15 12.21 -13.25 -4.25
N ILE A 16 11.41 -13.25 -3.20
CA ILE A 16 11.88 -13.20 -1.83
C ILE A 16 12.62 -14.50 -1.53
N LYS A 17 13.91 -14.37 -1.15
CA LYS A 17 14.73 -15.49 -0.68
C LYS A 17 14.97 -15.29 0.79
N ASP A 18 14.61 -16.26 1.62
CA ASP A 18 14.63 -16.17 3.09
C ASP A 18 15.96 -15.66 3.67
N ALA A 19 17.09 -16.13 3.17
CA ALA A 19 18.42 -15.76 3.69
C ALA A 19 18.81 -14.28 3.50
N SER A 20 18.15 -13.54 2.63
CA SER A 20 18.45 -12.10 2.40
C SER A 20 17.36 -11.17 2.97
N GLU A 21 16.23 -11.70 3.36
CA GLU A 21 15.06 -10.92 3.76
C GLU A 21 15.24 -10.26 5.13
N ASP A 22 15.86 -10.95 6.08
CA ASP A 22 16.15 -10.39 7.41
C ASP A 22 17.03 -9.13 7.32
N ARG A 23 18.06 -9.16 6.47
CA ARG A 23 18.94 -8.00 6.23
C ARG A 23 18.19 -6.86 5.56
N LYS A 24 17.29 -7.17 4.62
CA LYS A 24 16.46 -6.16 3.96
C LYS A 24 15.46 -5.54 4.94
N ASN A 25 14.86 -6.33 5.80
CA ASN A 25 13.93 -5.86 6.82
C ASN A 25 14.64 -4.97 7.85
N GLU A 26 15.81 -5.34 8.29
CA GLU A 26 16.63 -4.51 9.18
C GLU A 26 16.96 -3.16 8.54
N ARG A 27 17.32 -3.17 7.26
CA ARG A 27 17.54 -1.93 6.50
C ARG A 27 16.27 -1.08 6.42
N ARG A 28 15.12 -1.68 6.14
CA ARG A 28 13.82 -0.97 6.08
C ARG A 28 13.46 -0.34 7.43
N ARG A 29 13.64 -1.08 8.53
CA ARG A 29 13.43 -0.58 9.90
C ARG A 29 14.31 0.63 10.20
N ARG A 30 15.57 0.58 9.82
CA ARG A 30 16.48 1.71 9.99
C ARG A 30 16.03 2.92 9.18
N ILE A 31 15.62 2.73 7.92
CA ILE A 31 15.08 3.81 7.08
C ILE A 31 13.83 4.42 7.72
N ALA A 32 12.89 3.60 8.18
CA ALA A 32 11.67 4.05 8.84
C ALA A 32 11.98 4.87 10.10
N THR A 33 12.94 4.43 10.90
CA THR A 33 13.39 5.14 12.11
C THR A 33 14.00 6.49 11.77
N GLU A 34 14.88 6.57 10.80
CA GLU A 34 15.50 7.84 10.39
C GLU A 34 14.50 8.80 9.76
N ALA A 35 13.56 8.29 8.96
CA ALA A 35 12.49 9.10 8.41
C ALA A 35 11.57 9.68 9.50
N ALA A 36 11.18 8.88 10.49
CA ALA A 36 10.37 9.33 11.61
C ALA A 36 11.08 10.43 12.42
N LYS A 37 12.37 10.27 12.70
CA LYS A 37 13.19 11.31 13.35
C LYS A 37 13.24 12.60 12.54
N GLN A 38 13.46 12.49 11.23
CA GLN A 38 13.58 13.64 10.34
C GLN A 38 12.27 14.46 10.31
N CYS A 39 11.12 13.82 10.23
CA CYS A 39 9.83 14.50 10.21
C CYS A 39 9.22 14.73 11.61
N ARG A 40 9.98 14.47 12.68
CA ARG A 40 9.59 14.68 14.10
C ARG A 40 8.35 13.88 14.53
N ARG A 41 8.12 12.72 13.92
CA ARG A 41 7.06 11.82 14.37
C ARG A 41 7.47 11.12 15.65
N SER A 42 6.55 11.04 16.60
CA SER A 42 6.75 10.31 17.87
C SER A 42 6.63 8.80 17.73
N LEU A 43 5.98 8.34 16.66
CA LEU A 43 5.79 6.91 16.37
C LEU A 43 6.59 6.51 15.13
N VAL A 44 7.35 5.42 15.24
CA VAL A 44 8.02 4.77 14.12
C VAL A 44 7.10 3.68 13.60
N PRO A 45 6.79 3.64 12.29
CA PRO A 45 5.99 2.57 11.72
C PRO A 45 6.63 1.20 11.94
N GLU A 46 5.83 0.21 12.26
CA GLU A 46 6.29 -1.17 12.31
C GLU A 46 6.65 -1.65 10.92
N VAL A 47 7.79 -2.32 10.77
CA VAL A 47 8.19 -3.00 9.54
C VAL A 47 8.15 -4.49 9.76
N SER A 48 7.16 -5.15 9.18
CA SER A 48 7.00 -6.60 9.30
C SER A 48 7.92 -7.37 8.34
N ALA A 49 8.07 -8.66 8.60
CA ALA A 49 8.62 -9.59 7.61
C ALA A 49 7.72 -9.63 6.37
N ALA A 50 8.31 -10.03 5.23
CA ALA A 50 7.55 -10.22 4.01
C ALA A 50 6.53 -11.35 4.16
N VAL A 51 5.36 -11.17 3.58
CA VAL A 51 4.24 -12.11 3.64
C VAL A 51 3.79 -12.54 2.23
N SER A 52 2.94 -13.55 2.15
CA SER A 52 2.26 -13.88 0.89
C SER A 52 1.29 -12.77 0.48
N PHE A 53 0.93 -12.72 -0.82
CA PHE A 53 -0.09 -11.80 -1.32
C PHE A 53 -1.41 -11.93 -0.55
N GLU A 54 -1.89 -13.14 -0.36
CA GLU A 54 -3.15 -13.43 0.36
C GLU A 54 -3.13 -12.87 1.78
N LYS A 55 -2.03 -13.10 2.50
CA LYS A 55 -1.87 -12.56 3.86
C LYS A 55 -1.78 -11.04 3.88
N ALA A 56 -1.12 -10.44 2.89
CA ALA A 56 -1.06 -8.98 2.77
C ALA A 56 -2.45 -8.38 2.53
N ILE A 57 -3.28 -9.01 1.68
CA ILE A 57 -4.64 -8.55 1.43
C ILE A 57 -5.53 -8.76 2.67
N ASP A 58 -5.40 -9.87 3.38
CA ASP A 58 -6.13 -10.08 4.64
C ASP A 58 -5.84 -8.96 5.64
N LEU A 59 -4.57 -8.63 5.85
CA LEU A 59 -4.17 -7.54 6.73
C LEU A 59 -4.66 -6.17 6.23
N ALA A 60 -4.57 -5.91 4.93
CA ALA A 60 -4.99 -4.63 4.35
C ALA A 60 -6.50 -4.41 4.47
N THR A 61 -7.30 -5.46 4.30
CA THR A 61 -8.77 -5.37 4.37
C THR A 61 -9.32 -5.33 5.80
N GLU A 62 -8.48 -5.45 6.83
CA GLU A 62 -8.86 -5.14 8.21
C GLU A 62 -9.06 -3.64 8.45
N SER A 63 -8.53 -2.78 7.57
CA SER A 63 -8.73 -1.32 7.63
C SER A 63 -10.13 -0.91 7.16
N ASP A 64 -10.62 0.23 7.63
CA ASP A 64 -11.91 0.79 7.22
C ASP A 64 -11.97 1.07 5.71
N LEU A 65 -10.81 1.41 5.11
CA LEU A 65 -10.65 1.61 3.67
C LEU A 65 -9.37 0.94 3.19
N CYS A 66 -9.49 0.00 2.26
CA CYS A 66 -8.36 -0.64 1.59
C CYS A 66 -8.27 -0.16 0.15
N LEU A 67 -7.30 0.69 -0.15
CA LEU A 67 -7.01 1.21 -1.50
C LEU A 67 -6.05 0.26 -2.21
N PHE A 68 -6.57 -0.47 -3.18
CA PHE A 68 -5.77 -1.36 -4.04
C PHE A 68 -5.43 -0.64 -5.34
N CYS A 69 -4.20 -0.14 -5.45
CA CYS A 69 -3.75 0.63 -6.61
C CYS A 69 -3.56 -0.30 -7.82
N TYR A 70 -4.43 -0.18 -8.79
CA TYR A 70 -4.50 -1.04 -9.96
C TYR A 70 -4.69 -0.24 -11.25
N GLU A 71 -4.05 -0.68 -12.32
CA GLU A 71 -4.10 0.01 -13.62
C GLU A 71 -5.08 -0.66 -14.61
N GLY A 72 -5.77 -1.71 -14.19
CA GLY A 72 -6.74 -2.43 -15.01
C GLY A 72 -8.11 -1.78 -15.06
N GLU A 73 -9.02 -2.44 -15.74
CA GLU A 73 -10.42 -2.00 -15.84
C GLU A 73 -11.14 -2.06 -14.50
N GLY A 74 -12.22 -1.29 -14.37
CA GLY A 74 -13.07 -1.29 -13.18
C GLY A 74 -12.50 -0.53 -11.98
N THR A 75 -11.47 0.30 -12.19
CA THR A 75 -10.93 1.18 -11.15
C THR A 75 -11.74 2.47 -11.01
N LEU A 76 -11.85 2.95 -9.77
CA LEU A 76 -12.37 4.28 -9.47
C LEU A 76 -11.21 5.26 -9.26
N PRO A 77 -11.31 6.50 -9.73
CA PRO A 77 -10.32 7.53 -9.43
C PRO A 77 -10.19 7.76 -7.91
N LEU A 78 -8.96 7.82 -7.40
CA LEU A 78 -8.71 8.06 -5.97
C LEU A 78 -9.50 9.25 -5.43
N GLY A 79 -9.57 10.37 -6.18
CA GLY A 79 -10.31 11.54 -5.76
C GLY A 79 -11.83 11.33 -5.65
N GLU A 80 -12.41 10.42 -6.41
CA GLU A 80 -13.83 10.06 -6.29
C GLU A 80 -14.06 9.20 -5.05
N ILE A 81 -13.18 8.21 -4.81
CA ILE A 81 -13.24 7.38 -3.61
C ILE A 81 -13.20 8.25 -2.36
N LEU A 82 -12.23 9.15 -2.29
CA LEU A 82 -12.04 10.01 -1.11
C LEU A 82 -13.20 11.00 -0.91
N ARG A 83 -13.78 11.53 -1.97
CA ARG A 83 -14.96 12.41 -1.87
C ARG A 83 -16.25 11.67 -1.52
N SER A 84 -16.34 10.38 -1.81
CA SER A 84 -17.51 9.56 -1.47
C SER A 84 -17.56 9.12 -0.01
N CYS A 85 -16.49 9.32 0.74
CA CYS A 85 -16.47 9.06 2.16
C CYS A 85 -17.20 10.19 2.90
N ASP A 86 -18.37 9.92 3.48
CA ASP A 86 -19.12 10.88 4.29
C ASP A 86 -18.32 11.35 5.53
N THR A 87 -17.50 10.45 6.07
CA THR A 87 -16.54 10.70 7.13
C THR A 87 -15.19 10.10 6.76
N LEU A 88 -14.11 10.74 7.17
CA LEU A 88 -12.78 10.18 6.98
C LEU A 88 -12.66 8.81 7.68
N PRO A 89 -12.18 7.77 7.00
CA PRO A 89 -11.94 6.48 7.62
C PRO A 89 -10.90 6.60 8.73
N ARG A 90 -11.07 5.86 9.81
CA ARG A 90 -10.11 5.84 10.94
C ARG A 90 -8.81 5.16 10.57
N SER A 91 -8.88 4.22 9.64
CA SER A 91 -7.74 3.47 9.15
C SER A 91 -7.82 3.29 7.64
N VAL A 92 -6.67 3.46 6.99
CA VAL A 92 -6.54 3.28 5.53
C VAL A 92 -5.35 2.38 5.25
N SER A 93 -5.57 1.36 4.44
CA SER A 93 -4.50 0.56 3.87
C SER A 93 -4.29 0.89 2.40
N ILE A 94 -3.04 0.94 1.99
CA ILE A 94 -2.62 1.21 0.60
C ILE A 94 -1.85 0.01 0.10
N VAL A 95 -2.35 -0.64 -0.93
CA VAL A 95 -1.71 -1.80 -1.56
C VAL A 95 -1.18 -1.39 -2.93
N ILE A 96 0.13 -1.52 -3.11
CA ILE A 96 0.83 -1.09 -4.33
C ILE A 96 1.65 -2.26 -4.86
N GLY A 97 1.51 -2.54 -6.15
CA GLY A 97 2.23 -3.61 -6.84
C GLY A 97 3.69 -3.28 -7.13
N SER A 98 4.42 -4.27 -7.59
CA SER A 98 5.74 -4.09 -8.20
C SER A 98 5.62 -3.38 -9.56
N GLU A 99 6.74 -3.17 -10.23
CA GLU A 99 6.78 -2.59 -11.59
C GLU A 99 5.96 -3.38 -12.61
N GLY A 100 5.74 -4.65 -12.38
CA GLY A 100 4.87 -5.52 -13.21
C GLY A 100 3.38 -5.39 -12.87
N GLY A 101 3.02 -4.64 -11.85
CA GLY A 101 1.65 -4.51 -11.35
C GLY A 101 1.11 -5.82 -10.77
N PHE A 102 -0.20 -5.94 -10.78
CA PHE A 102 -0.93 -7.13 -10.33
C PHE A 102 -1.51 -7.92 -11.50
N SER A 103 -1.71 -9.21 -11.33
CA SER A 103 -2.49 -10.03 -12.25
C SER A 103 -4.00 -9.76 -12.06
N GLU A 104 -4.81 -10.09 -13.07
CA GLU A 104 -6.27 -10.00 -12.95
C GLU A 104 -6.80 -10.88 -11.81
N ALA A 105 -6.23 -12.06 -11.64
CA ALA A 105 -6.58 -12.98 -10.56
C ALA A 105 -6.31 -12.39 -9.17
N GLU A 106 -5.17 -11.71 -8.99
CA GLU A 106 -4.85 -10.98 -7.76
C GLU A 106 -5.82 -9.83 -7.50
N ALA A 107 -6.16 -9.05 -8.53
CA ALA A 107 -7.11 -7.96 -8.43
C ALA A 107 -8.51 -8.45 -8.05
N GLU A 108 -9.01 -9.51 -8.69
CA GLU A 108 -10.30 -10.12 -8.35
C GLU A 108 -10.32 -10.71 -6.94
N ALA A 109 -9.24 -11.36 -6.51
CA ALA A 109 -9.12 -11.90 -5.15
C ALA A 109 -9.13 -10.76 -4.10
N ALA A 110 -8.43 -9.66 -4.33
CA ALA A 110 -8.43 -8.50 -3.46
C ALA A 110 -9.82 -7.83 -3.40
N LYS A 111 -10.47 -7.66 -4.55
CA LYS A 111 -11.82 -7.10 -4.65
C LYS A 111 -12.84 -7.95 -3.91
N ALA A 112 -12.77 -9.28 -4.02
CA ALA A 112 -13.65 -10.21 -3.30
C ALA A 112 -13.51 -10.08 -1.77
N LYS A 113 -12.36 -9.64 -1.26
CA LYS A 113 -12.11 -9.38 0.16
C LYS A 113 -12.46 -7.95 0.60
N GLY A 114 -12.97 -7.11 -0.29
CA GLY A 114 -13.42 -5.75 0.02
C GLY A 114 -12.41 -4.64 -0.30
N ALA A 115 -11.33 -4.94 -0.99
CA ALA A 115 -10.42 -3.90 -1.46
C ALA A 115 -11.06 -3.06 -2.57
N VAL A 116 -10.82 -1.76 -2.54
CA VAL A 116 -11.33 -0.81 -3.54
C VAL A 116 -10.30 -0.64 -4.64
N MET A 117 -10.68 -1.05 -5.86
CA MET A 117 -9.83 -0.91 -7.04
C MET A 117 -9.63 0.56 -7.36
N THR A 118 -8.42 1.06 -7.17
CA THR A 118 -8.10 2.49 -7.13
C THR A 118 -7.19 2.89 -8.28
N GLY A 119 -7.66 3.81 -9.11
CA GLY A 119 -6.86 4.44 -10.16
C GLY A 119 -6.19 5.73 -9.68
N LEU A 120 -4.90 5.89 -9.98
CA LEU A 120 -4.11 7.05 -9.57
C LEU A 120 -4.01 8.15 -10.64
N GLY A 121 -4.87 8.11 -11.64
CA GLY A 121 -4.92 9.06 -12.73
C GLY A 121 -4.52 8.47 -14.08
N LYS A 122 -4.40 9.34 -15.09
CA LYS A 122 -4.13 8.91 -16.48
C LYS A 122 -2.68 8.50 -16.76
N ARG A 123 -1.77 8.82 -15.84
CA ARG A 123 -0.34 8.51 -15.96
C ARG A 123 0.03 7.37 -15.04
N ILE A 124 0.81 6.43 -15.57
CA ILE A 124 1.38 5.34 -14.78
C ILE A 124 2.45 5.94 -13.85
N LEU A 125 2.29 5.72 -12.57
CA LEU A 125 3.25 6.13 -11.55
C LEU A 125 4.17 4.96 -11.21
N ARG A 126 5.45 5.24 -10.99
CA ARG A 126 6.35 4.23 -10.41
C ARG A 126 5.92 3.88 -8.99
N THR A 127 6.23 2.67 -8.54
CA THR A 127 5.83 2.14 -7.22
C THR A 127 6.16 3.10 -6.08
N GLU A 128 7.38 3.65 -6.05
CA GLU A 128 7.81 4.62 -5.05
C GLU A 128 7.03 5.95 -5.13
N THR A 129 6.67 6.38 -6.35
CA THR A 129 5.89 7.60 -6.56
C THR A 129 4.42 7.40 -6.19
N ALA A 130 3.85 6.25 -6.51
CA ALA A 130 2.47 5.92 -6.21
C ALA A 130 2.18 5.99 -4.71
N SER A 131 3.05 5.42 -3.88
CA SER A 131 2.91 5.45 -2.42
C SER A 131 2.92 6.87 -1.86
N GLY A 132 3.89 7.68 -2.26
CA GLY A 132 3.98 9.08 -1.84
C GLY A 132 2.79 9.92 -2.32
N PHE A 133 2.31 9.67 -3.55
CA PHE A 133 1.14 10.36 -4.10
C PHE A 133 -0.13 10.08 -3.30
N VAL A 134 -0.43 8.80 -3.00
CA VAL A 134 -1.62 8.43 -2.22
C VAL A 134 -1.54 8.99 -0.81
N LEU A 135 -0.38 8.89 -0.15
CA LEU A 135 -0.17 9.46 1.18
C LEU A 135 -0.38 10.97 1.19
N ALA A 136 0.15 11.70 0.19
CA ALA A 136 -0.06 13.16 0.08
C ALA A 136 -1.53 13.52 -0.10
N CYS A 137 -2.29 12.75 -0.90
CA CYS A 137 -3.73 12.96 -1.05
C CYS A 137 -4.49 12.72 0.27
N LEU A 138 -4.13 11.69 1.03
CA LEU A 138 -4.73 11.42 2.34
C LEU A 138 -4.43 12.52 3.35
N VAL A 139 -3.20 12.99 3.44
CA VAL A 139 -2.80 14.12 4.29
C VAL A 139 -3.56 15.38 3.93
N MET A 140 -3.71 15.67 2.64
CA MET A 140 -4.43 16.86 2.18
C MET A 140 -5.88 16.89 2.68
N ILE A 141 -6.56 15.76 2.73
CA ILE A 141 -7.96 15.69 3.17
C ILE A 141 -8.13 15.53 4.68
N SER A 142 -7.10 15.06 5.38
CA SER A 142 -7.17 14.78 6.83
C SER A 142 -6.54 15.87 7.71
N GLU A 143 -5.55 16.60 7.20
CA GLU A 143 -4.73 17.53 7.99
C GLU A 143 -4.71 18.95 7.43
N LEU A 144 -5.08 19.17 6.17
CA LEU A 144 -5.09 20.48 5.51
C LEU A 144 -6.49 20.91 5.08
#